data_81cf28f5df78942ca8fdece2ed28466c
#
_entry.id   81cf28f5df78942ca8fdece2ed28466c
#
_cell.length_a   1.000
_cell.length_b   1.000
_cell.length_c   1.000
_cell.angle_alpha   90.00
_cell.angle_beta   90.00
_cell.angle_gamma   90.00
#
_symmetry.space_group_name_H-M   'P 1'
#
loop_
_entity.id
_entity.type
_entity.pdbx_description
1 polymer ?
#
loop_
_entity_poly.entity_id
_entity_poly.type
_entity_poly.pdbx_seq_one_letter_code
_entity_poly.pdbx_strand_id
1 'polypeptide(L)'
;PGLACRTLTRDLGTTITLAPLPFFELIGDLSVNTGKWMRGTSERLQTWIHDNVPADLDALEAPMEPELAEAIYELDRCIECGCCIAGCGTAQMREKFVGAVGLNKIARFRLDPRDKRSDDDFYELIGDDDGVFGCMSLLGCHDVCPKQLPLQTQIAYLRRKMAVIGLA
;
A
#
# COMPACT_ATOMS: atom_id res chain seq x y z
N PRO A 1 -10.35 -10.58 -7.89
CA PRO A 1 -10.34 -9.24 -8.50
C PRO A 1 -9.12 -9.07 -9.41
N GLY A 2 -9.21 -8.18 -10.41
CA GLY A 2 -8.13 -7.90 -11.34
C GLY A 2 -8.40 -6.64 -12.16
N LEU A 3 -7.36 -6.09 -12.77
CA LEU A 3 -7.49 -4.97 -13.69
C LEU A 3 -7.84 -5.45 -15.10
N ALA A 4 -8.92 -4.94 -15.68
CA ALA A 4 -9.33 -5.27 -17.03
C ALA A 4 -8.21 -4.97 -18.06
N CYS A 5 -7.51 -3.86 -17.93
CA CYS A 5 -6.40 -3.47 -18.82
C CYS A 5 -5.14 -4.35 -18.69
N ARG A 6 -5.08 -5.23 -17.68
CA ARG A 6 -3.96 -6.17 -17.46
C ARG A 6 -4.39 -7.63 -17.63
N THR A 7 -5.67 -7.89 -17.89
CA THR A 7 -6.20 -9.23 -18.09
C THR A 7 -6.24 -9.55 -19.57
N LEU A 8 -5.53 -10.61 -19.98
CA LEU A 8 -5.50 -11.03 -21.38
C LEU A 8 -6.79 -11.78 -21.72
N THR A 9 -7.48 -11.35 -22.76
CA THR A 9 -8.73 -11.98 -23.20
C THR A 9 -8.57 -13.45 -23.60
N ARG A 10 -7.37 -13.83 -24.08
CA ARG A 10 -7.04 -15.23 -24.42
C ARG A 10 -7.03 -16.16 -23.20
N ASP A 11 -6.83 -15.61 -21.98
CA ASP A 11 -6.79 -16.36 -20.72
C ASP A 11 -8.18 -16.48 -20.11
N LEU A 12 -9.17 -15.83 -20.72
CA LEU A 12 -10.57 -15.86 -20.33
C LEU A 12 -11.34 -16.82 -21.25
N GLY A 13 -12.39 -17.41 -20.74
CA GLY A 13 -13.29 -18.24 -21.55
C GLY A 13 -14.06 -17.41 -22.59
N THR A 14 -14.95 -18.09 -23.35
CA THR A 14 -15.79 -17.45 -24.36
C THR A 14 -16.90 -16.57 -23.80
N THR A 15 -17.22 -16.75 -22.51
CA THR A 15 -18.20 -15.92 -21.79
C THR A 15 -17.52 -15.24 -20.60
N ILE A 16 -17.60 -13.91 -20.56
CA ILE A 16 -16.95 -13.09 -19.53
C ILE A 16 -18.05 -12.36 -18.76
N THR A 17 -18.08 -12.55 -17.44
CA THR A 17 -18.93 -11.78 -16.53
C THR A 17 -18.07 -10.73 -15.83
N LEU A 18 -18.46 -9.48 -15.95
CA LEU A 18 -17.82 -8.36 -15.28
C LEU A 18 -18.64 -7.93 -14.07
N ALA A 19 -17.97 -7.64 -12.96
CA ALA A 19 -18.57 -7.07 -11.76
C ALA A 19 -17.71 -5.88 -11.29
N PRO A 20 -18.33 -4.89 -10.61
CA PRO A 20 -17.57 -3.81 -10.01
C PRO A 20 -16.56 -4.36 -8.98
N LEU A 21 -15.46 -3.64 -8.80
CA LEU A 21 -14.43 -4.02 -7.84
C LEU A 21 -15.03 -4.02 -6.42
N PRO A 22 -15.06 -5.15 -5.71
CA PRO A 22 -15.69 -5.22 -4.39
C PRO A 22 -14.96 -4.34 -3.37
N PHE A 23 -15.62 -4.09 -2.22
CA PHE A 23 -15.15 -3.25 -1.14
C PHE A 23 -15.37 -1.74 -1.35
N PHE A 24 -15.19 -1.23 -2.55
CA PHE A 24 -15.32 0.20 -2.82
C PHE A 24 -16.77 0.61 -3.09
N GLU A 25 -17.10 1.86 -2.74
CA GLU A 25 -18.40 2.46 -2.99
C GLU A 25 -18.70 2.47 -4.51
N LEU A 26 -19.84 1.91 -4.89
CA LEU A 26 -20.28 1.89 -6.29
C LEU A 26 -20.76 3.30 -6.71
N ILE A 27 -20.18 3.83 -7.77
CA ILE A 27 -20.61 5.06 -8.40
C ILE A 27 -21.74 4.78 -9.39
N GLY A 28 -21.56 3.78 -10.22
CA GLY A 28 -22.53 3.31 -11.22
C GLY A 28 -21.89 2.28 -12.14
N ASP A 29 -22.70 1.31 -12.57
CA ASP A 29 -22.25 0.22 -13.44
C ASP A 29 -21.06 -0.57 -12.86
N LEU A 30 -19.91 -0.49 -13.53
CA LEU A 30 -18.65 -1.10 -13.10
C LEU A 30 -17.69 -0.10 -12.42
N SER A 31 -18.11 1.17 -12.32
CA SER A 31 -17.28 2.24 -11.77
C SER A 31 -17.41 2.33 -10.25
N VAL A 32 -16.28 2.33 -9.56
CA VAL A 32 -16.18 2.39 -8.10
C VAL A 32 -15.31 3.55 -7.64
N ASN A 33 -15.58 4.08 -6.44
CA ASN A 33 -14.87 5.23 -5.86
C ASN A 33 -13.62 4.79 -5.09
N THR A 34 -12.59 4.35 -5.80
CA THR A 34 -11.29 4.03 -5.18
C THR A 34 -10.60 5.28 -4.62
N GLY A 35 -10.79 6.44 -5.26
CA GLY A 35 -10.12 7.70 -4.89
C GLY A 35 -10.50 8.19 -3.50
N LYS A 36 -11.76 8.03 -3.08
CA LYS A 36 -12.21 8.38 -1.73
C LYS A 36 -11.45 7.59 -0.67
N TRP A 37 -11.35 6.28 -0.86
CA TRP A 37 -10.66 5.40 0.06
C TRP A 37 -9.15 5.67 0.08
N MET A 38 -8.52 5.82 -1.09
CA MET A 38 -7.08 6.09 -1.21
C MET A 38 -6.70 7.41 -0.53
N ARG A 39 -7.50 8.46 -0.69
CA ARG A 39 -7.29 9.75 -0.05
C ARG A 39 -7.36 9.64 1.47
N GLY A 40 -8.42 9.03 2.01
CA GLY A 40 -8.56 8.85 3.45
C GLY A 40 -7.43 8.00 4.05
N THR A 41 -6.98 6.96 3.33
CA THR A 41 -5.83 6.16 3.74
C THR A 41 -4.53 6.97 3.69
N SER A 42 -4.34 7.80 2.65
CA SER A 42 -3.17 8.66 2.51
C SER A 42 -3.08 9.70 3.63
N GLU A 43 -4.20 10.33 3.97
CA GLU A 43 -4.29 11.29 5.07
C GLU A 43 -4.01 10.61 6.43
N ARG A 44 -4.64 9.44 6.69
CA ARG A 44 -4.43 8.68 7.92
C ARG A 44 -2.99 8.26 8.10
N LEU A 45 -2.35 7.75 7.06
CA LEU A 45 -0.99 7.24 7.07
C LEU A 45 0.07 8.32 6.82
N GLN A 46 -0.35 9.56 6.58
CA GLN A 46 0.54 10.67 6.30
C GLN A 46 1.55 10.30 5.20
N THR A 47 1.04 9.86 4.03
CA THR A 47 1.87 9.31 2.95
C THR A 47 2.59 10.39 2.13
N TRP A 48 3.39 11.20 2.80
CA TRP A 48 4.32 12.18 2.25
C TRP A 48 5.62 12.17 3.06
N ILE A 49 6.67 12.76 2.52
CA ILE A 49 7.96 12.88 3.21
C ILE A 49 7.82 13.88 4.37
N HIS A 50 8.21 13.46 5.55
CA HIS A 50 8.33 14.30 6.72
C HIS A 50 9.77 14.79 6.82
N ASP A 51 10.04 15.91 6.16
CA ASP A 51 11.32 16.61 6.22
C ASP A 51 11.17 17.85 7.10
N ASN A 52 12.06 18.01 8.09
CA ASN A 52 12.09 19.16 9.00
C ASN A 52 12.95 20.30 8.45
N VAL A 53 13.49 20.16 7.26
CA VAL A 53 14.34 21.16 6.62
C VAL A 53 13.48 22.04 5.71
N PRO A 54 13.54 23.38 5.84
CA PRO A 54 12.92 24.27 4.86
C PRO A 54 13.44 23.96 3.47
N ALA A 55 12.54 23.87 2.49
CA ALA A 55 12.92 23.58 1.11
C ALA A 55 13.84 24.69 0.59
N ASP A 56 15.10 24.40 0.42
CA ASP A 56 16.04 25.24 -0.32
C ASP A 56 15.95 24.84 -1.79
N LEU A 57 15.27 25.66 -2.58
CA LEU A 57 15.02 25.39 -4.01
C LEU A 57 16.31 25.54 -4.86
N ASP A 58 17.34 26.15 -4.31
CA ASP A 58 18.63 26.34 -4.98
C ASP A 58 19.64 25.23 -4.63
N ALA A 59 19.34 24.43 -3.60
CA ALA A 59 20.19 23.30 -3.21
C ALA A 59 19.94 22.08 -4.10
N LEU A 60 21.02 21.41 -4.49
CA LEU A 60 20.92 20.09 -5.13
C LEU A 60 20.47 19.04 -4.10
N GLU A 61 19.59 18.14 -4.52
CA GLU A 61 19.21 16.99 -3.69
C GLU A 61 20.45 16.15 -3.33
N ALA A 62 20.49 15.65 -2.10
CA ALA A 62 21.53 14.74 -1.67
C ALA A 62 21.49 13.45 -2.50
N PRO A 63 22.65 12.96 -2.99
CA PRO A 63 22.70 11.69 -3.71
C PRO A 63 22.21 10.55 -2.83
N MET A 64 21.51 9.60 -3.44
CA MET A 64 21.03 8.39 -2.80
C MET A 64 21.77 7.17 -3.36
N GLU A 65 22.09 6.20 -2.50
CA GLU A 65 22.69 4.93 -2.94
C GLU A 65 21.79 4.23 -3.95
N PRO A 66 22.34 3.73 -5.07
CA PRO A 66 21.55 3.14 -6.15
C PRO A 66 20.63 2.00 -5.71
N GLU A 67 21.12 1.07 -4.87
CA GLU A 67 20.32 -0.05 -4.38
C GLU A 67 19.14 0.41 -3.52
N LEU A 68 19.33 1.47 -2.73
CA LEU A 68 18.25 2.06 -1.93
C LEU A 68 17.22 2.76 -2.83
N ALA A 69 17.69 3.49 -3.83
CA ALA A 69 16.83 4.16 -4.80
C ALA A 69 15.98 3.14 -5.59
N GLU A 70 16.56 2.02 -6.01
CA GLU A 70 15.84 0.93 -6.67
C GLU A 70 14.80 0.28 -5.74
N ALA A 71 15.14 0.04 -4.48
CA ALA A 71 14.20 -0.53 -3.50
C ALA A 71 13.00 0.40 -3.26
N ILE A 72 13.23 1.71 -3.15
CA ILE A 72 12.16 2.72 -3.03
C ILE A 72 11.32 2.75 -4.31
N TYR A 73 11.96 2.79 -5.48
CA TYR A 73 11.28 2.81 -6.78
C TYR A 73 10.40 1.57 -6.98
N GLU A 74 10.87 0.38 -6.56
CA GLU A 74 10.05 -0.84 -6.65
C GLU A 74 8.71 -0.67 -5.93
N LEU A 75 8.69 -0.07 -4.74
CA LEU A 75 7.48 0.16 -3.97
C LEU A 75 6.61 1.29 -4.55
N ASP A 76 7.24 2.30 -5.16
CA ASP A 76 6.56 3.41 -5.84
C ASP A 76 5.88 3.00 -7.16
N ARG A 77 6.15 1.80 -7.69
CA ARG A 77 5.44 1.26 -8.86
C ARG A 77 3.95 0.98 -8.59
N CYS A 78 3.48 1.18 -7.36
CA CYS A 78 2.06 1.06 -7.01
C CYS A 78 1.22 2.08 -7.77
N ILE A 79 0.22 1.61 -8.52
CA ILE A 79 -0.71 2.45 -9.30
C ILE A 79 -2.05 2.69 -8.59
N GLU A 80 -2.14 2.34 -7.33
CA GLU A 80 -3.33 2.55 -6.47
C GLU A 80 -4.64 2.00 -7.07
N CYS A 81 -4.55 0.91 -7.79
CA CYS A 81 -5.70 0.31 -8.49
C CYS A 81 -6.76 -0.31 -7.58
N GLY A 82 -6.46 -0.52 -6.29
CA GLY A 82 -7.39 -1.10 -5.33
C GLY A 82 -7.55 -2.64 -5.37
N CYS A 83 -6.95 -3.35 -6.34
CA CYS A 83 -7.12 -4.81 -6.45
C CYS A 83 -6.70 -5.57 -5.18
N CYS A 84 -5.61 -5.14 -4.53
CA CYS A 84 -5.10 -5.75 -3.30
C CYS A 84 -6.05 -5.57 -2.11
N ILE A 85 -6.84 -4.50 -2.07
CA ILE A 85 -7.88 -4.27 -1.07
C ILE A 85 -9.10 -5.13 -1.38
N ALA A 86 -9.56 -5.09 -2.62
CA ALA A 86 -10.70 -5.88 -3.08
C ALA A 86 -10.48 -7.40 -2.92
N GLY A 87 -9.21 -7.87 -3.02
CA GLY A 87 -8.83 -9.26 -2.80
C GLY A 87 -8.45 -9.60 -1.35
N CYS A 88 -8.59 -8.67 -0.41
CA CYS A 88 -8.15 -8.86 0.96
C CYS A 88 -9.30 -9.28 1.88
N GLY A 89 -9.22 -10.48 2.48
CA GLY A 89 -10.22 -10.94 3.45
C GLY A 89 -10.30 -10.06 4.70
N THR A 90 -9.17 -9.53 5.18
CA THR A 90 -9.16 -8.61 6.33
C THR A 90 -9.89 -7.30 6.01
N ALA A 91 -9.65 -6.72 4.82
CA ALA A 91 -10.32 -5.49 4.42
C ALA A 91 -11.85 -5.67 4.31
N GLN A 92 -12.31 -6.85 3.87
CA GLN A 92 -13.75 -7.16 3.80
C GLN A 92 -14.42 -7.23 5.18
N MET A 93 -13.65 -7.51 6.24
CA MET A 93 -14.16 -7.61 7.61
C MET A 93 -13.90 -6.34 8.43
N ARG A 94 -12.91 -5.54 8.06
CA ARG A 94 -12.47 -4.34 8.78
C ARG A 94 -12.33 -3.17 7.81
N GLU A 95 -13.31 -2.31 7.79
CA GLU A 95 -13.38 -1.17 6.88
C GLU A 95 -12.18 -0.21 7.03
N LYS A 96 -11.65 -0.09 8.25
CA LYS A 96 -10.52 0.79 8.57
C LYS A 96 -9.15 0.17 8.28
N PHE A 97 -9.09 -1.11 7.93
CA PHE A 97 -7.83 -1.78 7.65
C PHE A 97 -7.10 -1.13 6.47
N VAL A 98 -5.88 -0.67 6.69
CA VAL A 98 -5.10 0.06 5.69
C VAL A 98 -4.67 -0.78 4.48
N GLY A 99 -4.74 -2.10 4.61
CA GLY A 99 -4.45 -3.05 3.56
C GLY A 99 -3.00 -3.03 3.06
N ALA A 100 -2.75 -3.90 2.09
CA ALA A 100 -1.40 -4.05 1.55
C ALA A 100 -0.88 -2.78 0.86
N VAL A 101 -1.76 -1.96 0.26
CA VAL A 101 -1.35 -0.70 -0.36
C VAL A 101 -0.89 0.32 0.67
N GLY A 102 -1.60 0.45 1.81
CA GLY A 102 -1.20 1.35 2.90
C GLY A 102 0.12 0.90 3.51
N LEU A 103 0.26 -0.40 3.81
CA LEU A 103 1.51 -0.96 4.34
C LEU A 103 2.69 -0.83 3.37
N ASN A 104 2.45 -0.97 2.04
CA ASN A 104 3.47 -0.73 1.03
C ASN A 104 3.95 0.74 1.03
N LYS A 105 3.02 1.69 1.17
CA LYS A 105 3.37 3.11 1.27
C LYS A 105 4.22 3.39 2.53
N ILE A 106 3.83 2.86 3.68
CA ILE A 106 4.62 3.01 4.91
C ILE A 106 6.01 2.39 4.74
N ALA A 107 6.13 1.19 4.16
CA ALA A 107 7.43 0.57 3.89
C ALA A 107 8.31 1.46 3.00
N ARG A 108 7.72 2.06 1.98
CA ARG A 108 8.39 2.99 1.07
C ARG A 108 8.93 4.21 1.82
N PHE A 109 8.09 4.89 2.62
CA PHE A 109 8.51 6.08 3.37
C PHE A 109 9.55 5.74 4.43
N ARG A 110 9.40 4.61 5.10
CA ARG A 110 10.38 4.17 6.10
C ARG A 110 11.76 3.83 5.50
N LEU A 111 11.83 3.46 4.22
CA LEU A 111 13.09 3.26 3.51
C LEU A 111 13.73 4.59 3.04
N ASP A 112 12.95 5.64 2.90
CA ASP A 112 13.42 6.91 2.35
C ASP A 112 14.27 7.69 3.38
N PRO A 113 15.55 7.94 3.15
CA PRO A 113 16.41 8.63 4.10
C PRO A 113 16.02 10.10 4.33
N ARG A 114 15.16 10.65 3.47
CA ARG A 114 14.63 12.00 3.60
C ARG A 114 13.48 12.07 4.62
N ASP A 115 12.79 10.95 4.86
CA ASP A 115 11.75 10.89 5.88
C ASP A 115 12.40 10.81 7.27
N LYS A 116 12.06 11.76 8.14
CA LYS A 116 12.66 11.89 9.47
C LYS A 116 11.82 11.27 10.59
N ARG A 117 10.74 10.57 10.25
CA ARG A 117 9.95 9.84 11.24
C ARG A 117 10.75 8.69 11.85
N SER A 118 10.56 8.50 13.15
CA SER A 118 11.11 7.38 13.92
C SER A 118 10.29 6.10 13.71
N ASP A 119 10.79 4.98 14.20
CA ASP A 119 10.03 3.73 14.23
C ASP A 119 8.78 3.84 15.13
N ASP A 120 8.83 4.67 16.20
CA ASP A 120 7.69 4.94 17.08
C ASP A 120 6.59 5.73 16.34
N ASP A 121 6.95 6.74 15.54
CA ASP A 121 5.99 7.47 14.71
C ASP A 121 5.28 6.53 13.72
N PHE A 122 5.98 5.60 13.11
CA PHE A 122 5.38 4.60 12.24
C PHE A 122 4.51 3.60 13.04
N TYR A 123 4.90 3.27 14.28
CA TYR A 123 4.10 2.40 15.14
C TYR A 123 2.75 3.03 15.48
N GLU A 124 2.70 4.32 15.77
CA GLU A 124 1.44 5.04 15.98
C GLU A 124 0.50 4.98 14.78
N LEU A 125 1.05 4.92 13.56
CA LEU A 125 0.26 4.89 12.33
C LEU A 125 -0.27 3.49 11.97
N ILE A 126 0.52 2.43 12.23
CA ILE A 126 0.23 1.09 11.73
C ILE A 126 0.40 -0.04 12.75
N GLY A 127 0.74 0.26 14.01
CA GLY A 127 1.00 -0.72 15.07
C GLY A 127 -0.26 -1.26 15.75
N ASP A 128 -1.38 -1.30 15.05
CA ASP A 128 -2.68 -1.74 15.57
C ASP A 128 -3.32 -2.81 14.67
N ASP A 129 -4.55 -3.20 15.04
CA ASP A 129 -5.36 -4.17 14.31
C ASP A 129 -5.93 -3.63 12.97
N ASP A 130 -5.98 -2.32 12.78
CA ASP A 130 -6.32 -1.70 11.50
C ASP A 130 -5.08 -1.45 10.63
N GLY A 131 -3.90 -1.65 11.22
CA GLY A 131 -2.58 -1.61 10.60
C GLY A 131 -1.97 -3.00 10.38
N VAL A 132 -0.68 -3.13 10.69
CA VAL A 132 0.10 -4.33 10.32
C VAL A 132 -0.33 -5.59 11.07
N PHE A 133 -0.83 -5.45 12.32
CA PHE A 133 -1.22 -6.61 13.13
C PHE A 133 -2.57 -7.20 12.72
N GLY A 134 -3.44 -6.45 12.06
CA GLY A 134 -4.70 -6.96 11.51
C GLY A 134 -4.53 -7.83 10.26
N CYS A 135 -3.37 -7.84 9.63
CA CYS A 135 -3.13 -8.66 8.44
C CYS A 135 -3.15 -10.16 8.77
N MET A 136 -4.09 -10.89 8.21
CA MET A 136 -4.22 -12.36 8.39
C MET A 136 -3.27 -13.18 7.53
N SER A 137 -2.41 -12.53 6.73
CA SER A 137 -1.42 -13.21 5.85
C SER A 137 -2.03 -14.19 4.85
N LEU A 138 -3.23 -13.91 4.33
CA LEU A 138 -3.92 -14.75 3.34
C LEU A 138 -3.34 -14.61 1.92
N LEU A 139 -2.42 -13.68 1.71
CA LEU A 139 -1.66 -13.42 0.48
C LEU A 139 -2.48 -13.04 -0.76
N GLY A 140 -3.79 -12.98 -0.72
CA GLY A 140 -4.63 -12.58 -1.86
C GLY A 140 -4.22 -11.23 -2.48
N CYS A 141 -3.67 -10.31 -1.68
CA CYS A 141 -3.13 -9.03 -2.17
C CYS A 141 -1.91 -9.22 -3.09
N HIS A 142 -1.09 -10.23 -2.84
CA HIS A 142 0.07 -10.56 -3.68
C HIS A 142 -0.37 -11.11 -5.03
N ASP A 143 -1.30 -12.07 -5.02
CA ASP A 143 -1.77 -12.78 -6.23
C ASP A 143 -2.46 -11.84 -7.22
N VAL A 144 -3.20 -10.84 -6.71
CA VAL A 144 -3.97 -9.92 -7.56
C VAL A 144 -3.21 -8.65 -7.96
N CYS A 145 -1.97 -8.47 -7.49
CA CYS A 145 -1.22 -7.25 -7.78
C CYS A 145 -0.76 -7.20 -9.24
N PRO A 146 -1.28 -6.27 -10.08
CA PRO A 146 -0.92 -6.20 -11.49
C PRO A 146 0.52 -5.73 -11.72
N LYS A 147 1.15 -5.14 -10.70
CA LYS A 147 2.54 -4.67 -10.73
C LYS A 147 3.50 -5.65 -10.06
N GLN A 148 2.98 -6.76 -9.49
CA GLN A 148 3.77 -7.79 -8.82
C GLN A 148 4.72 -7.22 -7.75
N LEU A 149 4.20 -6.29 -6.94
CA LEU A 149 4.96 -5.71 -5.84
C LEU A 149 5.27 -6.76 -4.77
N PRO A 150 6.39 -6.64 -4.03
CA PRO A 150 6.78 -7.57 -2.98
C PRO A 150 5.97 -7.36 -1.68
N LEU A 151 4.64 -7.31 -1.79
CA LEU A 151 3.72 -6.91 -0.70
C LEU A 151 3.88 -7.79 0.54
N GLN A 152 3.99 -9.11 0.36
CA GLN A 152 4.17 -10.05 1.47
C GLN A 152 5.48 -9.79 2.23
N THR A 153 6.57 -9.50 1.51
CA THR A 153 7.89 -9.21 2.10
C THR A 153 7.83 -7.93 2.93
N GLN A 154 7.19 -6.89 2.40
CA GLN A 154 7.05 -5.61 3.09
C GLN A 154 6.15 -5.72 4.33
N ILE A 155 5.05 -6.44 4.26
CA ILE A 155 4.18 -6.68 5.41
C ILE A 155 4.92 -7.45 6.51
N ALA A 156 5.66 -8.50 6.15
CA ALA A 156 6.45 -9.27 7.11
C ALA A 156 7.56 -8.42 7.75
N TYR A 157 8.22 -7.58 6.96
CA TYR A 157 9.24 -6.64 7.44
C TYR A 157 8.66 -5.64 8.44
N LEU A 158 7.57 -4.96 8.09
CA LEU A 158 6.91 -4.00 8.97
C LEU A 158 6.39 -4.67 10.24
N ARG A 159 5.74 -5.84 10.14
CA ARG A 159 5.25 -6.57 11.30
C ARG A 159 6.37 -6.88 12.30
N ARG A 160 7.51 -7.36 11.81
CA ARG A 160 8.68 -7.63 12.66
C ARG A 160 9.19 -6.36 13.34
N LYS A 161 9.25 -5.24 12.62
CA LYS A 161 9.69 -3.96 13.17
C LYS A 161 8.74 -3.42 14.23
N MET A 162 7.46 -3.39 13.92
CA MET A 162 6.43 -2.90 14.85
C MET A 162 6.29 -3.79 16.10
N ALA A 163 6.47 -5.10 15.98
CA ALA A 163 6.45 -6.00 17.12
C ALA A 163 7.58 -5.72 18.12
N VAL A 164 8.75 -5.32 17.67
CA VAL A 164 9.88 -4.96 18.56
C VAL A 164 9.53 -3.72 19.40
N ILE A 165 8.90 -2.71 18.79
CA ILE A 165 8.50 -1.48 19.48
C ILE A 165 7.37 -1.77 20.47
N GLY A 166 6.36 -2.52 20.07
CA GLY A 166 5.22 -2.85 20.94
C GLY A 166 5.56 -3.77 22.13
N LEU A 167 6.76 -4.35 22.18
CA LEU A 167 7.25 -5.16 23.28
C LEU A 167 8.28 -4.42 24.16
N ALA A 168 8.71 -3.23 23.78
CA ALA A 168 9.64 -2.40 24.54
C ALA A 168 8.91 -1.52 25.56
#